data_d44221b7e03063b62484b955d529c8d1
#
_entry.id   d44221b7e03063b62484b955d529c8d1
#
_cell.length_a   1.000
_cell.length_b   1.000
_cell.length_c   1.000
_cell.angle_alpha   90.00
_cell.angle_beta   90.00
_cell.angle_gamma   90.00
#
_symmetry.space_group_name_H-M   'P 1'
#
loop_
_entity.id
_entity.type
_entity.pdbx_description
1 polymer ?
#
loop_
_entity_poly.entity_id
_entity_poly.type
_entity_poly.pdbx_seq_one_letter_code
_entity_poly.pdbx_strand_id
1 'polypeptide(L)'
;LKYTVRFAHLEHVPRLDIGDVLARGDIIGTMGSTGQSTGAHLHIDCVVGEVKKTYKLADIGSRYAPAQKQLNYFIDSELFKCKPIITTHFMDASYRKQFCKDHPAIDVVPFDATKKTIYWNRSFIGVVTNLVYQPESYGHCLYVMFDTDRKQ
;
A
#
# COMPACT_ATOMS: atom_id res chain seq x y z
N LEU A 1 -13.39 -10.07 8.70
CA LEU A 1 -11.95 -10.10 8.92
C LEU A 1 -11.32 -8.71 8.79
N LYS A 2 -10.33 -8.45 9.61
CA LYS A 2 -9.57 -7.21 9.59
C LYS A 2 -8.25 -7.39 8.85
N TYR A 3 -7.87 -6.34 8.13
CA TYR A 3 -6.62 -6.28 7.38
C TYR A 3 -6.00 -4.90 7.57
N THR A 4 -4.69 -4.82 7.44
CA THR A 4 -3.98 -3.54 7.39
C THR A 4 -3.24 -3.45 6.06
N VAL A 5 -3.50 -2.38 5.31
CA VAL A 5 -2.79 -2.06 4.07
C VAL A 5 -1.79 -0.94 4.34
N ARG A 6 -0.60 -1.06 3.74
CA ARG A 6 0.43 -0.03 3.79
C ARG A 6 0.70 0.52 2.40
N PHE A 7 0.71 1.84 2.30
CA PHE A 7 1.13 2.58 1.12
C PHE A 7 2.48 3.22 1.43
N ALA A 8 3.50 2.94 0.63
CA ALA A 8 4.87 3.36 0.90
C ALA A 8 5.49 4.17 -0.24
N HIS A 9 6.64 4.77 0.03
CA HIS A 9 7.38 5.68 -0.87
C HIS A 9 6.57 6.90 -1.29
N LEU A 10 5.62 7.33 -0.44
CA LEU A 10 4.81 8.52 -0.70
C LEU A 10 5.69 9.77 -0.76
N GLU A 11 5.28 10.75 -1.57
CA GLU A 11 6.05 11.98 -1.79
C GLU A 11 6.16 12.82 -0.52
N HIS A 12 5.07 12.88 0.25
CA HIS A 12 4.97 13.64 1.49
C HIS A 12 4.26 12.83 2.56
N VAL A 13 4.31 13.31 3.80
CA VAL A 13 3.39 12.85 4.84
C VAL A 13 1.96 13.15 4.33
N PRO A 14 1.08 12.14 4.28
CA PRO A 14 -0.32 12.38 3.91
C PRO A 14 -0.99 13.41 4.84
N ARG A 15 -1.93 14.18 4.30
CA ARG A 15 -2.72 15.15 5.08
C ARG A 15 -3.86 14.45 5.81
N LEU A 16 -3.49 13.48 6.62
CA LEU A 16 -4.40 12.64 7.39
C LEU A 16 -3.87 12.52 8.80
N ASP A 17 -4.77 12.31 9.75
CA ASP A 17 -4.42 12.03 11.14
C ASP A 17 -4.75 10.58 11.49
N ILE A 18 -4.04 10.04 12.47
CA ILE A 18 -4.36 8.71 13.00
C ILE A 18 -5.78 8.75 13.54
N GLY A 19 -6.60 7.77 13.14
CA GLY A 19 -8.02 7.70 13.48
C GLY A 19 -8.95 8.27 12.41
N ASP A 20 -8.43 8.96 11.41
CA ASP A 20 -9.25 9.44 10.30
C ASP A 20 -9.91 8.27 9.57
N VAL A 21 -11.16 8.50 9.16
CA VAL A 21 -11.99 7.51 8.45
C VAL A 21 -11.97 7.83 6.97
N LEU A 22 -11.71 6.80 6.16
CA LEU A 22 -11.63 6.89 4.70
C LEU A 22 -12.83 6.21 4.06
N ALA A 23 -13.52 6.94 3.17
CA ALA A 23 -14.54 6.42 2.31
C ALA A 23 -14.01 6.31 0.87
N ARG A 24 -14.63 5.46 0.06
CA ARG A 24 -14.25 5.28 -1.33
C ARG A 24 -14.19 6.62 -2.07
N GLY A 25 -13.06 6.87 -2.73
CA GLY A 25 -12.82 8.11 -3.46
C GLY A 25 -12.06 9.17 -2.68
N ASP A 26 -11.85 8.99 -1.37
CA ASP A 26 -11.04 9.92 -0.59
C ASP A 26 -9.58 9.86 -1.01
N ILE A 27 -8.92 11.02 -1.02
CA ILE A 27 -7.50 11.13 -1.32
C ILE A 27 -6.70 10.62 -0.12
N ILE A 28 -5.76 9.71 -0.36
CA ILE A 28 -4.90 9.17 0.70
C ILE A 28 -3.45 9.65 0.61
N GLY A 29 -3.02 10.16 -0.52
CA GLY A 29 -1.67 10.66 -0.65
C GLY A 29 -1.23 10.83 -2.10
N THR A 30 0.07 11.03 -2.28
CA THR A 30 0.69 11.21 -3.59
C THR A 30 1.84 10.24 -3.74
N MET A 31 1.88 9.53 -4.87
CA MET A 31 2.98 8.64 -5.22
C MET A 31 4.28 9.43 -5.34
N GLY A 32 5.36 8.90 -4.77
CA GLY A 32 6.67 9.52 -4.81
C GLY A 32 7.78 8.50 -4.95
N SER A 33 8.96 8.86 -4.47
CA SER A 33 10.15 8.01 -4.49
C SER A 33 10.96 8.18 -3.20
N THR A 34 10.30 8.44 -2.08
CA THR A 34 10.97 8.63 -0.78
C THR A 34 11.47 7.30 -0.22
N GLY A 35 12.50 7.37 0.62
CA GLY A 35 13.17 6.19 1.14
C GLY A 35 14.10 5.55 0.10
N GLN A 36 14.30 4.25 0.21
CA GLN A 36 15.13 3.49 -0.73
C GLN A 36 14.30 3.14 -1.97
N SER A 37 14.38 3.98 -2.98
CA SER A 37 13.63 3.83 -4.23
C SER A 37 14.46 4.34 -5.40
N THR A 38 14.47 3.59 -6.51
CA THR A 38 15.20 3.96 -7.73
C THR A 38 14.38 4.80 -8.70
N GLY A 39 13.11 5.01 -8.42
CA GLY A 39 12.21 5.80 -9.26
C GLY A 39 10.83 5.86 -8.64
N ALA A 40 10.01 6.80 -9.10
CA ALA A 40 8.67 7.01 -8.57
C ALA A 40 7.79 5.77 -8.79
N HIS A 41 7.24 5.22 -7.73
CA HIS A 41 6.29 4.11 -7.74
C HIS A 41 5.54 4.05 -6.41
N LEU A 42 4.41 3.38 -6.41
CA LEU A 42 3.69 3.06 -5.19
C LEU A 42 4.00 1.62 -4.81
N HIS A 43 4.55 1.44 -3.60
CA HIS A 43 4.66 0.13 -2.97
C HIS A 43 3.44 -0.06 -2.08
N ILE A 44 2.68 -1.13 -2.32
CA ILE A 44 1.50 -1.44 -1.54
C ILE A 44 1.57 -2.88 -1.05
N ASP A 45 1.38 -3.06 0.25
CA ASP A 45 1.30 -4.39 0.86
C ASP A 45 0.14 -4.46 1.85
N CYS A 46 -0.29 -5.69 2.15
CA CYS A 46 -1.43 -5.93 3.01
C CYS A 46 -1.17 -7.15 3.90
N VAL A 47 -1.54 -7.03 5.15
CA VAL A 47 -1.42 -8.12 6.13
C VAL A 47 -2.75 -8.38 6.80
N VAL A 48 -2.93 -9.62 7.28
CA VAL A 48 -4.08 -9.98 8.10
C VAL A 48 -3.95 -9.34 9.48
N GLY A 49 -5.04 -8.81 9.97
CA GLY A 49 -5.16 -8.25 11.31
C GLY A 49 -5.10 -6.74 11.35
N GLU A 50 -5.44 -6.20 12.51
CA GLU A 50 -5.32 -4.78 12.81
C GLU A 50 -3.92 -4.51 13.34
N VAL A 51 -3.12 -3.78 12.57
CA VAL A 51 -1.74 -3.46 12.92
C VAL A 51 -1.59 -1.95 13.07
N LYS A 52 -1.14 -1.53 14.25
CA LYS A 52 -0.92 -0.12 14.60
C LYS A 52 0.56 0.26 14.61
N LYS A 53 1.45 -0.70 14.33
CA LYS A 53 2.90 -0.51 14.27
C LYS A 53 3.44 -1.15 12.99
N THR A 54 4.68 -0.81 12.63
CA THR A 54 5.34 -1.43 11.49
C THR A 54 5.44 -2.95 11.65
N TYR A 55 5.34 -3.68 10.56
CA TYR A 55 5.45 -5.13 10.55
C TYR A 55 6.64 -5.58 9.68
N LYS A 56 7.08 -6.82 9.89
CA LYS A 56 8.32 -7.36 9.33
C LYS A 56 8.06 -8.43 8.27
N LEU A 57 9.01 -8.61 7.36
CA LEU A 57 8.97 -9.65 6.32
C LEU A 57 8.88 -11.08 6.87
N ALA A 58 9.31 -11.31 8.11
CA ALA A 58 9.22 -12.63 8.76
C ALA A 58 7.77 -13.15 8.84
N ASP A 59 6.77 -12.28 8.69
CA ASP A 59 5.36 -12.64 8.79
C ASP A 59 4.73 -13.08 7.45
N ILE A 60 5.54 -13.34 6.39
CA ILE A 60 5.04 -13.59 5.03
C ILE A 60 3.99 -14.69 4.98
N GLY A 61 4.29 -15.87 5.57
CA GLY A 61 3.38 -17.02 5.50
C GLY A 61 2.11 -16.86 6.33
N SER A 62 2.18 -16.16 7.44
CA SER A 62 1.06 -16.02 8.39
C SER A 62 0.23 -14.76 8.20
N ARG A 63 0.80 -13.69 7.66
CA ARG A 63 0.15 -12.38 7.59
C ARG A 63 0.00 -11.83 6.17
N TYR A 64 1.03 -11.95 5.32
CA TYR A 64 1.00 -11.41 3.96
C TYR A 64 0.28 -12.34 2.98
N ALA A 65 0.65 -13.61 2.93
CA ALA A 65 0.07 -14.54 1.97
C ALA A 65 -1.47 -14.67 2.11
N PRO A 66 -2.05 -14.78 3.32
CA PRO A 66 -3.50 -14.81 3.47
C PRO A 66 -4.20 -13.52 3.06
N ALA A 67 -3.49 -12.39 3.02
CA ALA A 67 -4.04 -11.10 2.64
C ALA A 67 -3.87 -10.77 1.15
N GLN A 68 -3.23 -11.63 0.36
CA GLN A 68 -2.92 -11.35 -1.05
C GLN A 68 -4.17 -11.03 -1.88
N LYS A 69 -5.27 -11.73 -1.65
CA LYS A 69 -6.52 -11.47 -2.36
C LYS A 69 -7.02 -10.03 -2.11
N GLN A 70 -6.93 -9.57 -0.87
CA GLN A 70 -7.32 -8.20 -0.51
C GLN A 70 -6.36 -7.19 -1.14
N LEU A 71 -5.06 -7.49 -1.15
CA LEU A 71 -4.06 -6.65 -1.80
C LEU A 71 -4.37 -6.47 -3.29
N ASN A 72 -4.70 -7.55 -3.99
CA ASN A 72 -5.01 -7.50 -5.42
C ASN A 72 -6.19 -6.59 -5.73
N TYR A 73 -7.16 -6.49 -4.84
CA TYR A 73 -8.33 -5.62 -5.04
C TYR A 73 -8.01 -4.13 -5.01
N PHE A 74 -6.84 -3.72 -4.52
CA PHE A 74 -6.40 -2.32 -4.57
C PHE A 74 -5.88 -1.93 -5.96
N ILE A 75 -5.55 -2.90 -6.82
CA ILE A 75 -4.94 -2.63 -8.11
C ILE A 75 -6.02 -2.57 -9.19
N ASP A 76 -6.65 -1.43 -9.30
CA ASP A 76 -7.69 -1.15 -10.29
C ASP A 76 -7.62 0.29 -10.80
N SER A 77 -8.51 0.66 -11.71
CA SER A 77 -8.53 1.99 -12.35
C SER A 77 -8.89 3.13 -11.39
N GLU A 78 -9.40 2.82 -10.20
CA GLU A 78 -9.77 3.84 -9.20
C GLU A 78 -8.60 4.25 -8.31
N LEU A 79 -7.51 3.46 -8.29
CA LEU A 79 -6.35 3.74 -7.42
C LEU A 79 -5.71 5.09 -7.76
N PHE A 80 -5.49 5.36 -9.06
CA PHE A 80 -4.90 6.60 -9.57
C PHE A 80 -5.84 7.39 -10.48
N LYS A 81 -7.09 6.95 -10.66
CA LYS A 81 -8.02 7.47 -11.68
C LYS A 81 -7.50 7.27 -13.11
N CYS A 82 -6.70 6.25 -13.31
CA CYS A 82 -6.26 5.76 -14.62
C CYS A 82 -5.79 4.31 -14.48
N LYS A 83 -5.46 3.65 -15.60
CA LYS A 83 -4.97 2.27 -15.58
C LYS A 83 -3.70 2.14 -14.74
N PRO A 84 -3.65 1.23 -13.75
CA PRO A 84 -2.43 0.94 -13.02
C PRO A 84 -1.56 -0.04 -13.81
N ILE A 85 -0.23 0.12 -13.70
CA ILE A 85 0.75 -0.79 -14.30
C ILE A 85 1.57 -1.40 -13.18
N ILE A 86 1.53 -2.73 -13.05
CA ILE A 86 2.33 -3.46 -12.08
C ILE A 86 3.76 -3.54 -12.57
N THR A 87 4.70 -3.03 -11.79
CA THR A 87 6.14 -3.10 -12.09
C THR A 87 6.84 -4.22 -11.32
N THR A 88 6.33 -4.59 -10.14
CA THR A 88 6.81 -5.74 -9.37
C THR A 88 5.61 -6.46 -8.78
N HIS A 89 5.47 -7.75 -9.08
CA HIS A 89 4.37 -8.57 -8.60
C HIS A 89 4.60 -9.07 -7.18
N PHE A 90 3.53 -9.53 -6.53
CA PHE A 90 3.61 -10.18 -5.23
C PHE A 90 4.49 -11.44 -5.32
N MET A 91 5.50 -11.53 -4.43
CA MET A 91 6.47 -12.63 -4.40
C MET A 91 7.16 -12.85 -5.74
N ASP A 92 7.46 -11.78 -6.44
CA ASP A 92 8.03 -11.75 -7.79
C ASP A 92 9.36 -12.52 -7.85
N ALA A 93 9.45 -13.51 -8.73
CA ALA A 93 10.64 -14.36 -8.85
C ALA A 93 11.86 -13.59 -9.37
N SER A 94 11.66 -12.65 -10.29
CA SER A 94 12.75 -11.82 -10.81
C SER A 94 13.32 -10.90 -9.73
N TYR A 95 12.45 -10.35 -8.89
CA TYR A 95 12.85 -9.52 -7.76
C TYR A 95 13.71 -10.33 -6.78
N ARG A 96 13.24 -11.54 -6.39
CA ARG A 96 14.01 -12.42 -5.50
C ARG A 96 15.36 -12.79 -6.08
N LYS A 97 15.43 -13.05 -7.37
CA LYS A 97 16.68 -13.40 -8.06
C LYS A 97 17.65 -12.22 -8.03
N GLN A 98 17.17 -11.00 -8.25
CA GLN A 98 18.01 -9.80 -8.30
C GLN A 98 18.45 -9.30 -6.91
N PHE A 99 17.56 -9.32 -5.93
CA PHE A 99 17.77 -8.70 -4.62
C PHE A 99 17.96 -9.71 -3.48
N CYS A 100 17.87 -11.01 -3.74
CA CYS A 100 18.03 -12.09 -2.75
C CYS A 100 17.06 -11.98 -1.56
N LYS A 101 15.89 -11.40 -1.76
CA LYS A 101 14.81 -11.30 -0.74
C LYS A 101 13.45 -11.37 -1.39
N ASP A 102 12.45 -11.71 -0.59
CA ASP A 102 11.07 -11.77 -1.05
C ASP A 102 10.45 -10.37 -1.18
N HIS A 103 9.44 -10.26 -2.04
CA HIS A 103 8.67 -9.05 -2.24
C HIS A 103 7.17 -9.33 -1.97
N PRO A 104 6.73 -9.37 -0.69
CA PRO A 104 5.34 -9.65 -0.35
C PRO A 104 4.45 -8.42 -0.53
N ALA A 105 4.53 -7.80 -1.69
CA ALA A 105 3.89 -6.53 -2.01
C ALA A 105 3.71 -6.43 -3.52
N ILE A 106 2.99 -5.41 -3.95
CA ILE A 106 2.89 -5.04 -5.37
C ILE A 106 3.44 -3.63 -5.53
N ASP A 107 4.35 -3.45 -6.48
CA ASP A 107 4.78 -2.12 -6.91
C ASP A 107 4.00 -1.75 -8.17
N VAL A 108 3.45 -0.54 -8.20
CA VAL A 108 2.54 -0.09 -9.24
C VAL A 108 2.79 1.37 -9.57
N VAL A 109 2.60 1.71 -10.84
CA VAL A 109 2.65 3.10 -11.33
C VAL A 109 1.40 3.41 -12.13
N PRO A 110 0.97 4.68 -12.21
CA PRO A 110 -0.13 5.06 -13.09
C PRO A 110 0.31 5.04 -14.57
N PHE A 111 -0.54 4.57 -15.45
CA PHE A 111 -0.29 4.64 -16.90
C PHE A 111 -0.04 6.09 -17.35
N ASP A 112 -0.84 7.02 -16.84
CA ASP A 112 -0.61 8.45 -17.02
C ASP A 112 0.29 8.95 -15.88
N ALA A 113 1.55 9.21 -16.18
CA ALA A 113 2.55 9.61 -15.19
C ALA A 113 2.22 10.92 -14.44
N THR A 114 1.29 11.71 -14.94
CA THR A 114 0.84 12.95 -14.26
C THR A 114 -0.16 12.68 -13.15
N LYS A 115 -0.80 11.50 -13.13
CA LYS A 115 -1.84 11.13 -12.15
C LYS A 115 -1.23 10.41 -10.96
N LYS A 116 -0.52 11.15 -10.13
CA LYS A 116 0.19 10.62 -8.96
C LYS A 116 -0.64 10.58 -7.68
N THR A 117 -1.84 11.15 -7.69
CA THR A 117 -2.73 11.13 -6.52
C THR A 117 -3.29 9.73 -6.33
N ILE A 118 -3.25 9.27 -5.08
CA ILE A 118 -3.71 7.94 -4.68
C ILE A 118 -5.03 8.09 -3.94
N TYR A 119 -6.01 7.24 -4.29
CA TYR A 119 -7.36 7.28 -3.72
C TYR A 119 -7.66 5.98 -2.99
N TRP A 120 -8.42 6.08 -1.89
CA TRP A 120 -9.00 4.90 -1.25
C TRP A 120 -10.06 4.31 -2.20
N ASN A 121 -9.84 3.11 -2.66
CA ASN A 121 -10.64 2.52 -3.74
C ASN A 121 -11.43 1.28 -3.30
N ARG A 122 -11.58 1.09 -1.99
CA ARG A 122 -12.36 -0.04 -1.46
C ARG A 122 -13.73 0.43 -0.99
N SER A 123 -14.71 -0.49 -1.08
CA SER A 123 -16.06 -0.25 -0.55
C SER A 123 -16.14 -0.46 0.97
N PHE A 124 -15.05 -0.83 1.61
CA PHE A 124 -14.93 -0.93 3.06
C PHE A 124 -14.43 0.40 3.63
N ILE A 125 -14.91 0.73 4.84
CA ILE A 125 -14.38 1.90 5.56
C ILE A 125 -12.93 1.64 5.95
N GLY A 126 -12.04 2.58 5.63
CA GLY A 126 -10.66 2.57 6.08
C GLY A 126 -10.47 3.45 7.30
N VAL A 127 -9.62 3.04 8.22
CA VAL A 127 -9.22 3.85 9.39
C VAL A 127 -7.71 3.98 9.39
N VAL A 128 -7.21 5.21 9.40
CA VAL A 128 -5.77 5.47 9.47
C VAL A 128 -5.24 5.03 10.83
N THR A 129 -4.31 4.09 10.84
CA THR A 129 -3.74 3.54 12.06
C THR A 129 -2.32 3.99 12.34
N ASN A 130 -1.57 4.40 11.32
CA ASN A 130 -0.21 4.88 11.49
C ASN A 130 0.25 5.75 10.32
N LEU A 131 1.17 6.66 10.62
CA LEU A 131 1.90 7.50 9.65
C LEU A 131 3.36 7.46 10.07
N VAL A 132 4.23 6.91 9.22
CA VAL A 132 5.63 6.65 9.57
C VAL A 132 6.54 7.16 8.46
N TYR A 133 7.68 7.74 8.83
CA TYR A 133 8.74 8.06 7.90
C TYR A 133 9.95 7.17 8.15
N GLN A 134 10.30 6.35 7.16
CA GLN A 134 11.44 5.43 7.19
C GLN A 134 12.41 5.80 6.06
N PRO A 135 13.30 6.79 6.27
CA PRO A 135 14.11 7.36 5.18
C PRO A 135 15.06 6.35 4.52
N GLU A 136 15.49 5.31 5.26
CA GLU A 136 16.44 4.31 4.75
C GLU A 136 15.76 3.08 4.12
N SER A 137 14.42 3.06 4.07
CA SER A 137 13.68 1.92 3.52
C SER A 137 12.43 2.35 2.77
N TYR A 138 11.28 2.42 3.43
CA TYR A 138 9.98 2.63 2.78
C TYR A 138 9.57 4.09 2.63
N GLY A 139 10.37 5.05 3.12
CA GLY A 139 10.05 6.46 3.02
C GLY A 139 8.81 6.85 3.81
N HIS A 140 7.99 7.72 3.27
CA HIS A 140 6.71 8.09 3.87
C HIS A 140 5.69 6.98 3.67
N CYS A 141 5.14 6.47 4.78
CA CYS A 141 4.20 5.35 4.79
C CYS A 141 2.89 5.74 5.45
N LEU A 142 1.80 5.24 4.88
CA LEU A 142 0.46 5.32 5.45
C LEU A 142 -0.04 3.91 5.72
N TYR A 143 -0.55 3.66 6.93
CA TYR A 143 -1.17 2.41 7.35
C TYR A 143 -2.66 2.62 7.54
N VAL A 144 -3.47 1.80 6.86
CA VAL A 144 -4.93 1.87 6.94
C VAL A 144 -5.49 0.49 7.29
N MET A 145 -6.29 0.41 8.32
CA MET A 145 -7.03 -0.80 8.69
C MET A 145 -8.40 -0.76 8.03
N PHE A 146 -8.85 -1.91 7.55
CA PHE A 146 -10.22 -2.09 7.09
C PHE A 146 -10.74 -3.47 7.48
N ASP A 147 -12.08 -3.57 7.59
CA ASP A 147 -12.75 -4.79 8.00
C ASP A 147 -13.72 -5.18 6.88
N THR A 148 -13.56 -6.37 6.31
CA THR A 148 -14.38 -6.84 5.19
C THR A 148 -15.84 -7.08 5.59
N ASP A 149 -16.15 -7.05 6.88
CA ASP A 149 -17.51 -7.12 7.39
C ASP A 149 -18.16 -5.72 7.56
N ARG A 150 -17.42 -4.64 7.28
CA ARG A 150 -17.87 -3.25 7.47
C ARG A 150 -17.81 -2.45 6.17
N LYS A 151 -18.82 -2.64 5.34
CA LYS A 151 -18.99 -1.86 4.11
C LYS A 151 -19.50 -0.45 4.40
N GLN A 152 -19.18 0.44 3.50
CA GLN A 152 -19.71 1.81 3.50
C GLN A 152 -21.19 1.84 3.18
#